data_68bbb183433abb7ac0917615896d9f67
#
_entry.id   68bbb183433abb7ac0917615896d9f67
#
_cell.length_a   1.000
_cell.length_b   1.000
_cell.length_c   1.000
_cell.angle_alpha   90.00
_cell.angle_beta   90.00
_cell.angle_gamma   90.00
#
_symmetry.space_group_name_H-M   'P 1'
#
loop_
_entity.id
_entity.type
_entity.pdbx_description
1 polymer ?
#
loop_
_entity_poly.entity_id
_entity_poly.type
_entity_poly.pdbx_seq_one_letter_code
_entity_poly.pdbx_strand_id
1 'polypeptide(L)'
;MSKNYQELIKDRIYFGGAEDVKEMMEQENADIIFDLRVKKFEADSSLNRVHSPIVDSKEEQAKTLKQAIDHVVNAYQNDQKVYFHCGGGNTRAGTVAMGTMIALNKAKTIEEAEEMTRAIRPTIKSNPDMIEALKKIFPNA
;
A
#
# COMPACT_ATOMS: atom_id res chain seq x y z
N MET A 1 18.79 1.61 14.22
CA MET A 1 18.01 2.78 13.80
C MET A 1 16.64 2.36 13.30
N SER A 2 15.63 3.05 13.76
CA SER A 2 14.28 2.79 13.30
C SER A 2 14.11 3.28 11.87
N LYS A 3 13.41 2.49 11.06
CA LYS A 3 13.08 2.87 9.69
C LYS A 3 11.76 3.62 9.70
N ASN A 4 11.60 4.60 8.82
CA ASN A 4 10.36 5.35 8.69
C ASN A 4 9.33 4.64 7.82
N TYR A 5 9.75 3.65 7.06
CA TYR A 5 8.89 2.74 6.30
C TYR A 5 8.87 1.39 7.00
N GLN A 6 7.88 0.57 6.71
CA GLN A 6 7.71 -0.74 7.34
C GLN A 6 7.68 -1.86 6.32
N GLU A 7 7.97 -3.05 6.81
CA GLU A 7 7.94 -4.29 6.04
C GLU A 7 6.59 -4.97 6.25
N LEU A 8 5.84 -5.15 5.16
CA LEU A 8 4.54 -5.82 5.22
C LEU A 8 4.71 -7.34 5.06
N ILE A 9 5.48 -7.73 4.06
CA ILE A 9 5.84 -9.13 3.84
C ILE A 9 7.38 -9.17 3.84
N LYS A 10 7.92 -10.00 4.68
CA LYS A 10 9.37 -10.05 4.92
C LYS A 10 10.17 -10.14 3.61
N ASP A 11 11.06 -9.20 3.43
CA ASP A 11 11.98 -9.09 2.29
C ASP A 11 11.29 -8.92 0.93
N ARG A 12 9.98 -8.71 0.89
CA ARG A 12 9.26 -8.68 -0.37
C ARG A 12 8.38 -7.45 -0.58
N ILE A 13 7.64 -7.01 0.45
CA ILE A 13 6.71 -5.88 0.32
C ILE A 13 6.96 -4.90 1.47
N TYR A 14 7.13 -3.63 1.11
CA TYR A 14 7.34 -2.53 2.05
C TYR A 14 6.33 -1.43 1.76
N PHE A 15 6.02 -0.64 2.77
CA PHE A 15 5.15 0.53 2.59
C PHE A 15 5.52 1.64 3.57
N GLY A 16 5.15 2.87 3.21
CA GLY A 16 5.45 4.02 4.04
C GLY A 16 5.05 5.31 3.35
N GLY A 17 5.77 6.39 3.63
CA GLY A 17 5.51 7.70 3.07
C GLY A 17 6.36 8.00 1.84
N ALA A 18 5.99 9.10 1.16
CA ALA A 18 6.73 9.56 -0.01
C ALA A 18 8.15 9.99 0.34
N GLU A 19 8.34 10.56 1.52
CA GLU A 19 9.65 11.02 1.99
C GLU A 19 10.61 9.88 2.28
N ASP A 20 10.11 8.66 2.42
CA ASP A 20 10.89 7.50 2.81
C ASP A 20 11.49 6.75 1.61
N VAL A 21 11.15 7.15 0.39
CA VAL A 21 11.58 6.46 -0.84
C VAL A 21 13.10 6.36 -0.93
N LYS A 22 13.80 7.45 -0.65
CA LYS A 22 15.27 7.47 -0.75
C LYS A 22 15.91 6.47 0.21
N GLU A 23 15.51 6.50 1.48
CA GLU A 23 16.04 5.58 2.49
C GLU A 23 15.71 4.14 2.15
N MET A 24 14.46 3.89 1.71
CA MET A 24 14.01 2.56 1.32
C MET A 24 14.85 2.03 0.16
N MET A 25 15.11 2.85 -0.86
CA MET A 25 15.93 2.41 -2.00
C MET A 25 17.37 2.14 -1.59
N GLU A 26 17.94 2.93 -0.70
CA GLU A 26 19.30 2.71 -0.20
C GLU A 26 19.42 1.40 0.59
N GLN A 27 18.38 1.06 1.38
CA GLN A 27 18.43 -0.09 2.28
C GLN A 27 17.83 -1.36 1.70
N GLU A 28 16.73 -1.26 0.95
CA GLU A 28 16.00 -2.42 0.45
C GLU A 28 16.10 -2.61 -1.05
N ASN A 29 16.32 -1.52 -1.80
CA ASN A 29 16.44 -1.54 -3.26
C ASN A 29 15.25 -2.23 -3.94
N ALA A 30 14.05 -1.74 -3.69
CA ALA A 30 12.84 -2.31 -4.27
C ALA A 30 12.88 -2.29 -5.80
N ASP A 31 12.30 -3.30 -6.42
CA ASP A 31 12.24 -3.42 -7.88
C ASP A 31 11.21 -2.49 -8.50
N ILE A 32 10.13 -2.18 -7.77
CA ILE A 32 9.04 -1.35 -8.26
C ILE A 32 8.44 -0.55 -7.11
N ILE A 33 8.04 0.69 -7.41
CA ILE A 33 7.43 1.60 -6.45
C ILE A 33 6.06 2.03 -6.98
N PHE A 34 5.03 1.94 -6.14
CA PHE A 34 3.69 2.43 -6.48
C PHE A 34 3.37 3.69 -5.68
N ASP A 35 3.08 4.78 -6.38
CA ASP A 35 2.69 6.05 -5.79
C ASP A 35 1.16 6.13 -5.80
N LEU A 36 0.56 6.16 -4.61
CA LEU A 36 -0.88 6.11 -4.43
C LEU A 36 -1.53 7.49 -4.36
N ARG A 37 -0.74 8.55 -4.45
CA ARG A 37 -1.26 9.93 -4.37
C ARG A 37 -2.04 10.27 -5.63
N VAL A 38 -3.08 11.09 -5.47
CA VAL A 38 -3.90 11.53 -6.61
C VAL A 38 -3.07 12.40 -7.55
N LYS A 39 -2.35 13.36 -6.99
CA LYS A 39 -1.50 14.25 -7.78
C LYS A 39 -0.21 13.53 -8.14
N LYS A 40 0.09 13.53 -9.43
CA LYS A 40 1.35 12.97 -9.90
C LYS A 40 2.49 13.95 -9.63
N PHE A 41 3.50 13.48 -8.92
CA PHE A 41 4.70 14.28 -8.66
C PHE A 41 5.80 13.81 -9.60
N GLU A 42 6.66 14.73 -10.03
CA GLU A 42 7.81 14.35 -10.81
C GLU A 42 8.70 13.45 -9.95
N ALA A 43 9.07 12.34 -10.50
CA ALA A 43 9.91 11.37 -9.83
C ALA A 43 11.27 11.33 -10.48
N ASP A 44 12.27 10.86 -9.71
CA ASP A 44 13.57 10.52 -10.25
C ASP A 44 13.36 9.43 -11.32
N SER A 45 13.71 9.75 -12.57
CA SER A 45 13.52 8.83 -13.68
C SER A 45 14.38 7.57 -13.58
N SER A 46 15.33 7.55 -12.67
CA SER A 46 16.15 6.34 -12.43
C SER A 46 15.38 5.29 -11.62
N LEU A 47 14.23 5.64 -11.05
CA LEU A 47 13.42 4.74 -10.25
C LEU A 47 12.27 4.17 -11.07
N ASN A 48 11.99 2.87 -10.90
CA ASN A 48 10.84 2.23 -11.51
C ASN A 48 9.60 2.55 -10.68
N ARG A 49 8.94 3.63 -11.02
CA ARG A 49 7.83 4.19 -10.26
C ARG A 49 6.57 4.23 -11.10
N VAL A 50 5.52 3.61 -10.58
CA VAL A 50 4.22 3.54 -11.23
C VAL A 50 3.22 4.36 -10.43
N HIS A 51 2.50 5.26 -11.11
CA HIS A 51 1.44 6.03 -10.48
C HIS A 51 0.16 5.21 -10.45
N SER A 52 -0.33 4.90 -9.24
CA SER A 52 -1.54 4.12 -9.04
C SER A 52 -2.45 4.87 -8.06
N PRO A 53 -3.07 5.98 -8.51
CA PRO A 53 -3.79 6.87 -7.61
C PRO A 53 -5.04 6.23 -7.01
N ILE A 54 -5.28 6.51 -5.74
CA ILE A 54 -6.54 6.17 -5.08
C ILE A 54 -7.29 7.48 -4.88
N VAL A 55 -8.40 7.64 -5.60
CA VAL A 55 -9.15 8.88 -5.60
C VAL A 55 -10.22 8.90 -4.51
N ASP A 56 -10.62 10.10 -4.09
CA ASP A 56 -11.58 10.26 -2.99
C ASP A 56 -13.06 10.23 -3.43
N SER A 57 -13.31 10.20 -4.73
CA SER A 57 -14.67 10.10 -5.26
C SER A 57 -15.28 8.76 -4.85
N LYS A 58 -16.46 8.79 -4.24
CA LYS A 58 -17.16 7.57 -3.79
C LYS A 58 -17.38 6.56 -4.91
N GLU A 59 -17.61 7.05 -6.13
CA GLU A 59 -17.84 6.19 -7.29
C GLU A 59 -16.57 5.46 -7.75
N GLU A 60 -15.43 6.13 -7.63
CA GLU A 60 -14.16 5.63 -8.15
C GLU A 60 -13.24 5.07 -7.07
N GLN A 61 -13.54 5.31 -5.80
CA GLN A 61 -12.63 4.95 -4.72
C GLN A 61 -12.38 3.44 -4.63
N ALA A 62 -13.43 2.64 -4.65
CA ALA A 62 -13.29 1.19 -4.58
C ALA A 62 -12.56 0.65 -5.80
N LYS A 63 -12.86 1.20 -6.98
CA LYS A 63 -12.21 0.81 -8.23
C LYS A 63 -10.71 1.10 -8.20
N THR A 64 -10.34 2.31 -7.83
CA THR A 64 -8.93 2.71 -7.79
C THR A 64 -8.16 2.02 -6.67
N LEU A 65 -8.81 1.78 -5.54
CA LEU A 65 -8.23 1.00 -4.46
C LEU A 65 -7.95 -0.43 -4.90
N LYS A 66 -8.92 -1.06 -5.58
CA LYS A 66 -8.73 -2.42 -6.12
C LYS A 66 -7.57 -2.46 -7.10
N GLN A 67 -7.47 -1.47 -8.00
CA GLN A 67 -6.37 -1.40 -8.95
C GLN A 67 -5.01 -1.33 -8.24
N ALA A 68 -4.90 -0.52 -7.18
CA ALA A 68 -3.67 -0.40 -6.43
C ALA A 68 -3.30 -1.72 -5.74
N ILE A 69 -4.27 -2.37 -5.12
CA ILE A 69 -4.05 -3.68 -4.49
C ILE A 69 -3.60 -4.71 -5.53
N ASP A 70 -4.28 -4.74 -6.68
CA ASP A 70 -3.92 -5.67 -7.76
C ASP A 70 -2.50 -5.42 -8.27
N HIS A 71 -2.09 -4.16 -8.41
CA HIS A 71 -0.73 -3.83 -8.82
C HIS A 71 0.31 -4.40 -7.85
N VAL A 72 0.08 -4.22 -6.56
CA VAL A 72 1.01 -4.72 -5.53
C VAL A 72 1.05 -6.25 -5.56
N VAL A 73 -0.11 -6.88 -5.58
CA VAL A 73 -0.21 -8.34 -5.58
C VAL A 73 0.44 -8.95 -6.82
N ASN A 74 0.16 -8.38 -8.00
CA ASN A 74 0.74 -8.88 -9.25
C ASN A 74 2.27 -8.75 -9.27
N ALA A 75 2.80 -7.61 -8.81
CA ALA A 75 4.24 -7.42 -8.73
C ALA A 75 4.87 -8.43 -7.77
N TYR A 76 4.25 -8.64 -6.62
CA TYR A 76 4.70 -9.64 -5.66
C TYR A 76 4.70 -11.04 -6.26
N GLN A 77 3.64 -11.42 -6.97
CA GLN A 77 3.54 -12.74 -7.60
C GLN A 77 4.54 -12.91 -8.75
N ASN A 78 5.04 -11.82 -9.31
CA ASN A 78 6.08 -11.83 -10.35
C ASN A 78 7.48 -11.71 -9.75
N ASP A 79 7.63 -12.03 -8.47
CA ASP A 79 8.91 -12.05 -7.75
C ASP A 79 9.61 -10.70 -7.65
N GLN A 80 8.85 -9.60 -7.77
CA GLN A 80 9.40 -8.26 -7.58
C GLN A 80 9.34 -7.86 -6.10
N LYS A 81 10.36 -7.14 -5.66
CA LYS A 81 10.34 -6.49 -4.36
C LYS A 81 9.62 -5.16 -4.52
N VAL A 82 8.60 -4.93 -3.70
CA VAL A 82 7.62 -3.85 -3.87
C VAL A 82 7.69 -2.84 -2.74
N TYR A 83 7.60 -1.57 -3.08
CA TYR A 83 7.30 -0.49 -2.13
C TYR A 83 6.09 0.27 -2.63
N PHE A 84 5.15 0.56 -1.74
CA PHE A 84 4.05 1.46 -2.07
C PHE A 84 3.90 2.54 -1.01
N HIS A 85 3.48 3.72 -1.43
CA HIS A 85 3.37 4.87 -0.53
C HIS A 85 2.25 5.82 -0.95
N CYS A 86 1.76 6.58 0.03
CA CYS A 86 0.97 7.78 -0.22
C CYS A 86 1.81 8.97 0.28
N GLY A 87 1.20 10.04 0.75
CA GLY A 87 1.98 11.15 1.31
C GLY A 87 2.69 10.77 2.60
N GLY A 88 1.91 10.50 3.65
CA GLY A 88 2.43 10.14 4.97
C GLY A 88 2.54 8.65 5.25
N GLY A 89 1.99 7.80 4.39
CA GLY A 89 2.04 6.35 4.59
C GLY A 89 1.02 5.81 5.57
N ASN A 90 0.00 6.58 5.92
CA ASN A 90 -0.92 6.21 6.99
C ASN A 90 -2.32 5.82 6.54
N THR A 91 -2.92 6.53 5.59
CA THR A 91 -4.31 6.27 5.19
C THR A 91 -4.40 5.42 3.93
N ARG A 92 -4.01 5.96 2.78
CA ARG A 92 -4.08 5.19 1.51
C ARG A 92 -3.15 3.98 1.55
N ALA A 93 -1.91 4.18 1.94
CA ALA A 93 -0.95 3.08 2.04
C ALA A 93 -1.39 2.05 3.08
N GLY A 94 -1.93 2.49 4.21
CA GLY A 94 -2.46 1.58 5.23
C GLY A 94 -3.60 0.72 4.69
N THR A 95 -4.49 1.32 3.89
CA THR A 95 -5.62 0.59 3.30
C THR A 95 -5.15 -0.42 2.25
N VAL A 96 -4.19 -0.05 1.42
CA VAL A 96 -3.60 -0.99 0.45
C VAL A 96 -2.90 -2.13 1.19
N ALA A 97 -2.23 -1.85 2.30
CA ALA A 97 -1.61 -2.90 3.12
C ALA A 97 -2.66 -3.90 3.62
N MET A 98 -3.79 -3.41 4.14
CA MET A 98 -4.90 -4.28 4.57
C MET A 98 -5.41 -5.14 3.41
N GLY A 99 -5.71 -4.52 2.28
CA GLY A 99 -6.22 -5.23 1.10
C GLY A 99 -5.23 -6.27 0.57
N THR A 100 -3.95 -5.95 0.60
CA THR A 100 -2.90 -6.88 0.18
C THR A 100 -2.87 -8.11 1.09
N MET A 101 -2.98 -7.91 2.40
CA MET A 101 -3.01 -9.03 3.35
C MET A 101 -4.22 -9.94 3.12
N ILE A 102 -5.39 -9.36 2.82
CA ILE A 102 -6.59 -10.15 2.51
C ILE A 102 -6.40 -10.90 1.18
N ALA A 103 -5.94 -10.21 0.15
CA ALA A 103 -5.74 -10.80 -1.18
C ALA A 103 -4.74 -11.95 -1.17
N LEU A 104 -3.74 -11.89 -0.32
CA LEU A 104 -2.71 -12.93 -0.18
C LEU A 104 -3.08 -13.99 0.86
N ASN A 105 -4.30 -13.96 1.39
CA ASN A 105 -4.80 -14.91 2.39
C ASN A 105 -4.00 -14.88 3.71
N LYS A 106 -3.38 -13.75 4.02
CA LYS A 106 -2.69 -13.56 5.30
C LYS A 106 -3.66 -13.09 6.39
N ALA A 107 -4.77 -12.48 5.98
CA ALA A 107 -5.85 -12.07 6.86
C ALA A 107 -7.17 -12.57 6.27
N LYS A 108 -8.10 -12.99 7.12
CA LYS A 108 -9.40 -13.51 6.71
C LYS A 108 -10.47 -12.43 6.69
N THR A 109 -10.34 -11.44 7.56
CA THR A 109 -11.32 -10.37 7.70
C THR A 109 -10.64 -9.02 7.62
N ILE A 110 -11.43 -7.99 7.34
CA ILE A 110 -10.94 -6.61 7.34
C ILE A 110 -10.43 -6.22 8.72
N GLU A 111 -11.13 -6.63 9.79
CA GLU A 111 -10.70 -6.37 11.16
C GLU A 111 -9.35 -7.00 11.48
N GLU A 112 -9.15 -8.23 11.07
CA GLU A 112 -7.88 -8.93 11.25
C GLU A 112 -6.76 -8.23 10.47
N ALA A 113 -7.04 -7.84 9.23
CA ALA A 113 -6.07 -7.11 8.41
C ALA A 113 -5.69 -5.79 9.06
N GLU A 114 -6.67 -5.07 9.62
CA GLU A 114 -6.42 -3.81 10.31
C GLU A 114 -5.53 -4.02 11.54
N GLU A 115 -5.82 -5.03 12.35
CA GLU A 115 -5.00 -5.34 13.52
C GLU A 115 -3.56 -5.68 13.13
N MET A 116 -3.39 -6.50 12.12
CA MET A 116 -2.06 -6.91 11.64
C MET A 116 -1.25 -5.74 11.12
N THR A 117 -1.87 -4.90 10.29
CA THR A 117 -1.18 -3.76 9.68
C THR A 117 -0.86 -2.68 10.71
N ARG A 118 -1.74 -2.44 11.67
CA ARG A 118 -1.47 -1.49 12.75
C ARG A 118 -0.38 -1.97 13.70
N ALA A 119 -0.23 -3.27 13.89
CA ALA A 119 0.87 -3.81 14.66
C ALA A 119 2.21 -3.52 13.97
N ILE A 120 2.21 -3.53 12.63
CA ILE A 120 3.40 -3.23 11.83
C ILE A 120 3.69 -1.72 11.80
N ARG A 121 2.64 -0.91 11.58
CA ARG A 121 2.76 0.56 11.51
C ARG A 121 1.65 1.21 12.35
N PRO A 122 1.93 1.52 13.64
CA PRO A 122 0.90 2.04 14.56
C PRO A 122 0.28 3.37 14.17
N THR A 123 0.91 4.12 13.28
CA THR A 123 0.38 5.41 12.82
C THR A 123 -0.70 5.30 11.76
N ILE A 124 -1.02 4.09 11.29
CA ILE A 124 -2.10 3.88 10.31
C ILE A 124 -3.41 4.40 10.87
N LYS A 125 -4.10 5.20 10.05
CA LYS A 125 -5.42 5.75 10.40
C LYS A 125 -6.48 5.12 9.52
N SER A 126 -7.52 4.57 10.17
CA SER A 126 -8.67 4.04 9.44
C SER A 126 -9.53 5.19 8.92
N ASN A 127 -9.89 5.13 7.66
CA ASN A 127 -10.82 6.05 7.03
C ASN A 127 -12.10 5.28 6.74
N PRO A 128 -13.27 5.71 7.27
CA PRO A 128 -14.52 4.95 7.07
C PRO A 128 -14.86 4.70 5.60
N ASP A 129 -14.62 5.68 4.72
CA ASP A 129 -14.89 5.52 3.29
C ASP A 129 -13.99 4.47 2.66
N MET A 130 -12.75 4.40 3.08
CA MET A 130 -11.79 3.39 2.60
C MET A 130 -12.13 2.01 3.13
N ILE A 131 -12.60 1.90 4.36
CA ILE A 131 -13.08 0.62 4.91
C ILE A 131 -14.30 0.14 4.13
N GLU A 132 -15.23 1.03 3.79
CA GLU A 132 -16.38 0.67 2.94
C GLU A 132 -15.92 0.21 1.55
N ALA A 133 -14.90 0.85 0.99
CA ALA A 133 -14.33 0.43 -0.28
C ALA A 133 -13.75 -0.99 -0.18
N LEU A 134 -13.03 -1.30 0.91
CA LEU A 134 -12.52 -2.66 1.14
C LEU A 134 -13.65 -3.68 1.22
N LYS A 135 -14.77 -3.33 1.87
CA LYS A 135 -15.94 -4.23 1.94
C LYS A 135 -16.54 -4.52 0.58
N LYS A 136 -16.52 -3.53 -0.32
CA LYS A 136 -17.00 -3.73 -1.70
C LYS A 136 -16.06 -4.65 -2.49
N ILE A 137 -14.76 -4.53 -2.27
CA ILE A 137 -13.76 -5.35 -2.96
C ILE A 137 -13.75 -6.77 -2.41
N PHE A 138 -13.87 -6.91 -1.09
CA PHE A 138 -13.81 -8.18 -0.39
C PHE A 138 -15.08 -8.40 0.44
N PRO A 139 -16.21 -8.67 -0.21
CA PRO A 139 -17.50 -8.75 0.50
C PRO A 139 -17.60 -9.88 1.53
N ASN A 140 -16.70 -10.84 1.44
CA ASN A 140 -16.68 -11.98 2.38
C ASN A 140 -15.65 -11.83 3.50
N ALA A 141 -14.96 -10.71 3.52
CA ALA A 141 -13.91 -10.49 4.53
C ALA A 141 -14.41 -9.77 5.79
#